data_b99a9e607e70743d364a42c5c965cb6d
#
_entry.id   b99a9e607e70743d364a42c5c965cb6d
#
_cell.length_a   1.000
_cell.length_b   1.000
_cell.length_c   1.000
_cell.angle_alpha   90.00
_cell.angle_beta   90.00
_cell.angle_gamma   90.00
#
_symmetry.space_group_name_H-M   'P 1'
#
loop_
_entity.id
_entity.type
_entity.pdbx_description
1 polymer ?
#
loop_
_entity_poly.entity_id
_entity_poly.type
_entity_poly.pdbx_seq_one_letter_code
_entity_poly.pdbx_strand_id
1 'polypeptide(L)'
;MFEFDDHLTLYEVPSEARAVAVIAKARTLVPGKPLTQVIVSHHHFDHAGGLRVAVAEGLTVITHKDNVDFFKDLVARHHSIEPDALERNSKPIKIIPVDDSYTLKDKSMEVRLYHVLKYSGNFREGTLLYAYVPRDRVLVQADLYDAGWGRYEWADVFLWNMKYRSLQIDKDVPVHGEIQTWSNVLKTMQDRPNSLLESPFTDN
;
A
#
# COMPACT_ATOMS: atom_id res chain seq x y z
N MET A 1 5.82 1.08 7.99
CA MET A 1 6.66 2.30 7.96
C MET A 1 8.04 1.93 7.44
N PHE A 2 8.57 2.75 6.55
CA PHE A 2 9.95 2.65 6.04
C PHE A 2 10.78 3.78 6.64
N GLU A 3 11.99 3.44 7.11
CA GLU A 3 12.93 4.39 7.68
C GLU A 3 14.06 4.64 6.69
N PHE A 4 14.09 5.85 6.15
CA PHE A 4 15.18 6.37 5.32
C PHE A 4 16.21 7.11 6.19
N ASP A 5 17.32 7.54 5.60
CA ASP A 5 18.39 8.22 6.34
C ASP A 5 17.90 9.50 7.03
N ASP A 6 17.09 10.30 6.33
CA ASP A 6 16.65 11.62 6.75
C ASP A 6 15.14 11.75 7.01
N HIS A 7 14.33 10.73 6.69
CA HIS A 7 12.88 10.79 6.85
C HIS A 7 12.23 9.43 7.06
N LEU A 8 10.94 9.47 7.40
CA LEU A 8 10.05 8.31 7.49
C LEU A 8 8.98 8.37 6.40
N THR A 9 8.61 7.21 5.87
CA THR A 9 7.48 7.03 4.96
C THR A 9 6.52 5.97 5.54
N LEU A 10 5.24 6.31 5.69
CA LEU A 10 4.21 5.34 6.06
C LEU A 10 3.78 4.51 4.85
N TYR A 11 3.20 3.37 5.14
CA TYR A 11 2.40 2.58 4.20
C TYR A 11 1.02 2.44 4.80
N GLU A 12 0.01 3.00 4.13
CA GLU A 12 -1.39 3.13 4.47
C GLU A 12 -1.73 4.15 5.58
N VAL A 13 -2.91 4.73 5.41
CA VAL A 13 -3.60 5.59 6.39
C VAL A 13 -5.07 5.16 6.47
N PRO A 14 -5.38 4.11 7.25
CA PRO A 14 -6.71 3.49 7.24
C PRO A 14 -7.82 4.50 7.60
N SER A 15 -8.63 4.28 8.62
CA SER A 15 -9.63 5.27 9.06
C SER A 15 -8.98 6.49 9.72
N GLU A 16 -9.72 7.59 9.85
CA GLU A 16 -9.23 8.84 10.46
C GLU A 16 -8.58 8.59 11.83
N ALA A 17 -9.28 7.92 12.74
CA ALA A 17 -8.77 7.63 14.09
C ALA A 17 -7.50 6.79 14.07
N ARG A 18 -7.42 5.79 13.19
CA ARG A 18 -6.21 4.96 13.02
C ARG A 18 -5.07 5.74 12.40
N ALA A 19 -5.33 6.61 11.42
CA ALA A 19 -4.31 7.45 10.81
C ALA A 19 -3.66 8.38 11.86
N VAL A 20 -4.44 9.02 12.71
CA VAL A 20 -3.93 9.83 13.85
C VAL A 20 -3.02 8.97 14.72
N ALA A 21 -3.47 7.77 15.12
CA ALA A 21 -2.70 6.88 15.99
C ALA A 21 -1.40 6.38 15.34
N VAL A 22 -1.45 5.98 14.06
CA VAL A 22 -0.29 5.48 13.32
C VAL A 22 0.76 6.59 13.10
N ILE A 23 0.33 7.78 12.74
CA ILE A 23 1.22 8.95 12.58
C ILE A 23 1.90 9.30 13.90
N ALA A 24 1.13 9.37 15.00
CA ALA A 24 1.68 9.60 16.32
C ALA A 24 2.69 8.51 16.72
N LYS A 25 2.32 7.24 16.49
CA LYS A 25 3.21 6.10 16.78
C LYS A 25 4.50 6.15 15.97
N ALA A 26 4.42 6.43 14.66
CA ALA A 26 5.60 6.54 13.79
C ALA A 26 6.61 7.57 14.34
N ARG A 27 6.13 8.73 14.76
CA ARG A 27 6.97 9.79 15.35
C ARG A 27 7.64 9.39 16.68
N THR A 28 7.02 8.48 17.43
CA THR A 28 7.61 7.98 18.69
C THR A 28 8.61 6.85 18.50
N LEU A 29 8.50 6.08 17.40
CA LEU A 29 9.41 4.98 17.12
C LEU A 29 10.81 5.44 16.71
N VAL A 30 10.90 6.58 16.01
CA VAL A 30 12.18 7.17 15.58
C VAL A 30 12.15 8.67 15.91
N PRO A 31 12.42 9.03 17.17
CA PRO A 31 12.37 10.44 17.61
C PRO A 31 13.35 11.31 16.81
N GLY A 32 12.89 12.50 16.44
CA GLY A 32 13.71 13.48 15.71
C GLY A 32 13.78 13.27 14.19
N LYS A 33 13.33 12.13 13.67
CA LYS A 33 13.25 11.90 12.23
C LYS A 33 11.89 12.32 11.68
N PRO A 34 11.82 13.24 10.70
CA PRO A 34 10.54 13.74 10.19
C PRO A 34 9.78 12.65 9.41
N LEU A 35 8.48 12.54 9.65
CA LEU A 35 7.55 11.81 8.82
C LEU A 35 7.10 12.74 7.69
N THR A 36 7.43 12.44 6.45
CA THR A 36 7.23 13.33 5.30
C THR A 36 6.30 12.77 4.23
N GLN A 37 6.12 11.46 4.19
CA GLN A 37 5.43 10.79 3.09
C GLN A 37 4.52 9.67 3.60
N VAL A 38 3.52 9.37 2.79
CA VAL A 38 2.68 8.18 2.93
C VAL A 38 2.43 7.54 1.57
N ILE A 39 2.60 6.24 1.50
CA ILE A 39 2.18 5.42 0.37
C ILE A 39 0.74 4.97 0.67
N VAL A 40 -0.19 5.27 -0.23
CA VAL A 40 -1.57 4.79 -0.19
C VAL A 40 -1.75 3.83 -1.35
N SER A 41 -1.88 2.54 -1.04
CA SER A 41 -1.89 1.48 -2.04
C SER A 41 -3.04 1.62 -3.02
N HIS A 42 -4.25 1.88 -2.51
CA HIS A 42 -5.46 2.09 -3.31
C HIS A 42 -6.51 2.88 -2.52
N HIS A 43 -7.67 3.12 -3.13
CA HIS A 43 -8.67 4.07 -2.62
C HIS A 43 -9.71 3.50 -1.65
N HIS A 44 -9.64 2.23 -1.26
CA HIS A 44 -10.56 1.67 -0.29
C HIS A 44 -10.45 2.38 1.07
N PHE A 45 -11.57 2.43 1.78
CA PHE A 45 -11.68 3.21 3.03
C PHE A 45 -10.70 2.75 4.11
N ASP A 46 -10.49 1.45 4.23
CA ASP A 46 -9.58 0.85 5.22
C ASP A 46 -8.09 1.01 4.88
N HIS A 47 -7.78 1.63 3.73
CA HIS A 47 -6.42 1.98 3.28
C HIS A 47 -6.23 3.50 3.15
N ALA A 48 -7.25 4.22 2.68
CA ALA A 48 -7.20 5.64 2.36
C ALA A 48 -8.10 6.52 3.24
N GLY A 49 -8.90 5.94 4.14
CA GLY A 49 -9.88 6.69 4.94
C GLY A 49 -9.30 7.78 5.84
N GLY A 50 -8.02 7.71 6.16
CA GLY A 50 -7.28 8.73 6.89
C GLY A 50 -6.50 9.72 6.00
N LEU A 51 -6.75 9.73 4.68
CA LEU A 51 -6.01 10.59 3.74
C LEU A 51 -6.05 12.07 4.14
N ARG A 52 -7.22 12.58 4.57
CA ARG A 52 -7.37 13.96 5.00
C ARG A 52 -6.51 14.29 6.23
N VAL A 53 -6.32 13.34 7.14
CA VAL A 53 -5.38 13.46 8.27
C VAL A 53 -3.94 13.59 7.76
N ALA A 54 -3.53 12.71 6.84
CA ALA A 54 -2.19 12.74 6.26
C ALA A 54 -1.90 14.09 5.56
N VAL A 55 -2.88 14.62 4.82
CA VAL A 55 -2.77 15.93 4.16
C VAL A 55 -2.71 17.07 5.18
N ALA A 56 -3.53 17.06 6.23
CA ALA A 56 -3.48 18.03 7.32
C ALA A 56 -2.12 18.03 8.03
N GLU A 57 -1.49 16.87 8.16
CA GLU A 57 -0.12 16.72 8.67
C GLU A 57 0.97 17.18 7.69
N GLY A 58 0.61 17.45 6.43
CA GLY A 58 1.51 17.94 5.38
C GLY A 58 2.29 16.85 4.68
N LEU A 59 1.88 15.59 4.82
CA LEU A 59 2.54 14.47 4.16
C LEU A 59 2.33 14.50 2.65
N THR A 60 3.35 14.10 1.90
CA THR A 60 3.23 13.85 0.46
C THR A 60 2.65 12.46 0.26
N VAL A 61 1.59 12.36 -0.51
CA VAL A 61 0.90 11.10 -0.84
C VAL A 61 1.54 10.48 -2.07
N ILE A 62 1.90 9.20 -1.99
CA ILE A 62 2.40 8.41 -3.11
C ILE A 62 1.34 7.37 -3.42
N THR A 63 0.80 7.38 -4.62
CA THR A 63 -0.28 6.48 -5.03
C THR A 63 -0.28 6.24 -6.54
N HIS A 64 -1.04 5.24 -7.00
CA HIS A 64 -1.21 5.02 -8.43
C HIS A 64 -1.85 6.25 -9.10
N LYS A 65 -1.42 6.56 -10.33
CA LYS A 65 -1.86 7.75 -11.07
C LYS A 65 -3.38 7.86 -11.20
N ASP A 66 -4.07 6.74 -11.36
CA ASP A 66 -5.53 6.71 -11.55
C ASP A 66 -6.32 6.98 -10.25
N ASN A 67 -5.67 6.98 -9.09
CA ASN A 67 -6.26 7.43 -7.82
C ASN A 67 -6.18 8.96 -7.62
N VAL A 68 -5.38 9.67 -8.43
CA VAL A 68 -5.03 11.07 -8.19
C VAL A 68 -6.26 11.97 -8.15
N ASP A 69 -7.14 11.86 -9.13
CA ASP A 69 -8.32 12.73 -9.22
C ASP A 69 -9.31 12.40 -8.11
N PHE A 70 -9.52 11.11 -7.81
CA PHE A 70 -10.34 10.70 -6.68
C PHE A 70 -9.81 11.25 -5.35
N PHE A 71 -8.52 11.23 -5.10
CA PHE A 71 -7.93 11.76 -3.86
C PHE A 71 -7.98 13.28 -3.80
N LYS A 72 -7.82 13.98 -4.91
CA LYS A 72 -8.03 15.42 -4.96
C LYS A 72 -9.48 15.81 -4.64
N ASP A 73 -10.45 15.10 -5.22
CA ASP A 73 -11.87 15.32 -4.95
C ASP A 73 -12.23 15.02 -3.49
N LEU A 74 -11.70 13.92 -2.94
CA LEU A 74 -11.91 13.56 -1.53
C LEU A 74 -11.39 14.65 -0.59
N VAL A 75 -10.20 15.17 -0.84
CA VAL A 75 -9.56 16.21 -0.03
C VAL A 75 -10.27 17.56 -0.17
N ALA A 76 -10.81 17.87 -1.34
CA ALA A 76 -11.54 19.12 -1.60
C ALA A 76 -12.93 19.20 -0.94
N ARG A 77 -13.47 18.08 -0.48
CA ARG A 77 -14.79 18.05 0.18
C ARG A 77 -14.74 18.76 1.53
N HIS A 78 -15.74 19.62 1.77
CA HIS A 78 -15.89 20.32 3.04
C HIS A 78 -16.57 19.44 4.09
N HIS A 79 -16.02 19.42 5.27
CA HIS A 79 -16.56 18.76 6.47
C HIS A 79 -17.12 19.82 7.45
N SER A 80 -18.06 20.63 6.98
CA SER A 80 -18.57 21.79 7.71
C SER A 80 -19.43 21.44 8.93
N ILE A 81 -20.10 20.28 8.93
CA ILE A 81 -20.95 19.83 10.06
C ILE A 81 -20.08 19.33 11.21
N GLU A 82 -19.09 18.55 10.89
CA GLU A 82 -18.13 17.97 11.85
C GLU A 82 -16.71 18.17 11.29
N PRO A 83 -16.11 19.34 11.53
CA PRO A 83 -14.82 19.68 10.96
C PRO A 83 -13.71 18.72 11.38
N ASP A 84 -13.06 18.08 10.43
CA ASP A 84 -11.89 17.25 10.65
C ASP A 84 -10.58 18.07 10.77
N ALA A 85 -9.44 17.39 10.87
CA ALA A 85 -8.14 18.02 10.98
C ALA A 85 -7.80 18.91 9.78
N LEU A 86 -8.19 18.48 8.56
CA LEU A 86 -7.90 19.23 7.33
C LEU A 86 -8.82 20.45 7.16
N GLU A 87 -10.09 20.34 7.58
CA GLU A 87 -11.01 21.49 7.58
C GLU A 87 -10.52 22.58 8.54
N ARG A 88 -9.99 22.18 9.71
CA ARG A 88 -9.42 23.11 10.70
C ARG A 88 -8.05 23.68 10.31
N ASN A 89 -7.25 22.95 9.55
CA ASN A 89 -5.89 23.32 9.15
C ASN A 89 -5.67 22.96 7.67
N SER A 90 -6.28 23.77 6.82
CA SER A 90 -6.25 23.56 5.36
C SER A 90 -4.83 23.55 4.82
N LYS A 91 -4.50 22.47 4.10
CA LYS A 91 -3.24 22.32 3.36
C LYS A 91 -3.53 21.76 1.97
N PRO A 92 -2.76 22.18 0.95
CA PRO A 92 -2.86 21.58 -0.37
C PRO A 92 -2.36 20.13 -0.32
N ILE A 93 -3.07 19.23 -0.99
CA ILE A 93 -2.58 17.87 -1.21
C ILE A 93 -1.37 17.89 -2.15
N LYS A 94 -0.32 17.17 -1.76
CA LYS A 94 0.87 16.90 -2.59
C LYS A 94 0.84 15.44 -2.98
N ILE A 95 0.86 15.13 -4.29
CA ILE A 95 0.80 13.75 -4.78
C ILE A 95 1.99 13.47 -5.69
N ILE A 96 2.61 12.32 -5.47
CA ILE A 96 3.54 11.67 -6.40
C ILE A 96 2.75 10.55 -7.08
N PRO A 97 2.39 10.71 -8.36
CA PRO A 97 1.68 9.67 -9.10
C PRO A 97 2.65 8.57 -9.54
N VAL A 98 2.25 7.32 -9.30
CA VAL A 98 2.98 6.14 -9.77
C VAL A 98 2.23 5.55 -10.96
N ASP A 99 2.91 5.28 -12.05
CA ASP A 99 2.36 4.55 -13.19
C ASP A 99 2.58 3.04 -13.00
N ASP A 100 3.61 2.48 -13.59
CA ASP A 100 3.95 1.06 -13.46
C ASP A 100 4.82 0.77 -12.22
N SER A 101 5.76 1.65 -11.93
CA SER A 101 6.66 1.52 -10.78
C SER A 101 7.24 2.85 -10.34
N TYR A 102 7.68 2.90 -9.09
CA TYR A 102 8.40 4.03 -8.53
C TYR A 102 9.40 3.55 -7.47
N THR A 103 10.58 4.16 -7.41
CA THR A 103 11.60 3.79 -6.43
C THR A 103 11.89 4.96 -5.48
N LEU A 104 11.63 4.73 -4.20
CA LEU A 104 12.12 5.56 -3.11
C LEU A 104 13.50 5.03 -2.72
N LYS A 105 14.51 5.89 -2.71
CA LYS A 105 15.87 5.44 -2.43
C LYS A 105 16.73 6.55 -1.84
N ASP A 106 17.49 6.18 -0.84
CA ASP A 106 18.63 6.94 -0.35
C ASP A 106 19.85 6.00 -0.15
N LYS A 107 20.85 6.45 0.63
CA LYS A 107 22.04 5.63 0.92
C LYS A 107 21.77 4.46 1.89
N SER A 108 20.69 4.52 2.66
CA SER A 108 20.35 3.58 3.74
C SER A 108 19.24 2.59 3.35
N MET A 109 18.30 3.01 2.48
CA MET A 109 17.09 2.27 2.15
C MET A 109 16.74 2.38 0.68
N GLU A 110 16.22 1.29 0.12
CA GLU A 110 15.56 1.26 -1.18
C GLU A 110 14.21 0.57 -1.02
N VAL A 111 13.14 1.25 -1.42
CA VAL A 111 11.78 0.72 -1.48
C VAL A 111 11.29 0.87 -2.91
N ARG A 112 10.94 -0.24 -3.54
CA ARG A 112 10.36 -0.27 -4.88
C ARG A 112 8.86 -0.44 -4.78
N LEU A 113 8.13 0.49 -5.35
CA LEU A 113 6.68 0.41 -5.50
C LEU A 113 6.36 -0.15 -6.88
N TYR A 114 5.42 -1.06 -6.94
CA TYR A 114 4.94 -1.65 -8.18
C TYR A 114 3.42 -1.62 -8.24
N HIS A 115 2.91 -1.28 -9.40
CA HIS A 115 1.49 -1.44 -9.72
C HIS A 115 1.18 -2.91 -9.96
N VAL A 116 0.04 -3.37 -9.46
CA VAL A 116 -0.47 -4.72 -9.71
C VAL A 116 -0.99 -4.81 -11.13
N LEU A 117 -0.37 -5.66 -11.92
CA LEU A 117 -0.74 -5.90 -13.31
C LEU A 117 -1.69 -7.10 -13.45
N LYS A 118 -2.44 -7.16 -14.56
CA LYS A 118 -3.37 -8.26 -14.90
C LYS A 118 -4.50 -8.48 -13.87
N TYR A 119 -4.92 -7.43 -13.23
CA TYR A 119 -6.05 -7.50 -12.32
C TYR A 119 -7.36 -7.55 -13.13
N SER A 120 -8.05 -8.67 -13.16
CA SER A 120 -9.15 -8.91 -14.11
C SER A 120 -10.57 -8.86 -13.52
N GLY A 121 -10.78 -8.35 -12.33
CA GLY A 121 -12.08 -8.58 -11.72
C GLY A 121 -12.81 -7.38 -11.14
N ASN A 122 -12.15 -6.40 -10.65
CA ASN A 122 -12.80 -5.27 -10.03
C ASN A 122 -12.09 -3.97 -10.37
N PHE A 123 -12.82 -3.02 -10.97
CA PHE A 123 -12.30 -1.69 -11.30
C PHE A 123 -11.64 -0.98 -10.10
N ARG A 124 -12.00 -1.38 -8.90
CA ARG A 124 -11.53 -0.75 -7.65
C ARG A 124 -10.10 -1.08 -7.30
N GLU A 125 -9.58 -2.22 -7.73
CA GLU A 125 -8.27 -2.72 -7.32
C GLU A 125 -7.22 -2.62 -8.44
N GLY A 126 -7.64 -2.24 -9.65
CA GLY A 126 -6.75 -1.97 -10.79
C GLY A 126 -5.75 -0.82 -10.57
N THR A 127 -5.79 -0.19 -9.39
CA THR A 127 -4.89 0.90 -9.01
C THR A 127 -3.98 0.54 -7.83
N LEU A 128 -3.94 -0.74 -7.44
CA LEU A 128 -3.25 -1.19 -6.24
C LEU A 128 -1.74 -1.18 -6.42
N LEU A 129 -1.05 -0.58 -5.45
CA LEU A 129 0.41 -0.60 -5.32
C LEU A 129 0.84 -1.55 -4.21
N TYR A 130 1.94 -2.27 -4.43
CA TYR A 130 2.66 -2.97 -3.38
C TYR A 130 4.10 -2.47 -3.31
N ALA A 131 4.75 -2.67 -2.16
CA ALA A 131 6.10 -2.24 -1.92
C ALA A 131 7.03 -3.45 -1.73
N TYR A 132 8.26 -3.35 -2.21
CA TYR A 132 9.30 -4.35 -2.05
C TYR A 132 10.58 -3.73 -1.55
N VAL A 133 11.19 -4.32 -0.52
CA VAL A 133 12.48 -3.93 0.04
C VAL A 133 13.53 -4.94 -0.39
N PRO A 134 14.35 -4.64 -1.43
CA PRO A 134 15.27 -5.62 -2.02
C PRO A 134 16.32 -6.15 -1.06
N ARG A 135 16.91 -5.25 -0.23
CA ARG A 135 17.95 -5.61 0.74
C ARG A 135 17.48 -6.69 1.71
N ASP A 136 16.26 -6.56 2.20
CA ASP A 136 15.70 -7.40 3.25
C ASP A 136 14.79 -8.50 2.67
N ARG A 137 14.55 -8.48 1.34
CA ARG A 137 13.66 -9.39 0.60
C ARG A 137 12.25 -9.44 1.19
N VAL A 138 11.79 -8.28 1.65
CA VAL A 138 10.49 -8.10 2.28
C VAL A 138 9.50 -7.52 1.27
N LEU A 139 8.37 -8.19 1.13
CA LEU A 139 7.19 -7.69 0.44
C LEU A 139 6.26 -7.03 1.45
N VAL A 140 5.76 -5.84 1.14
CA VAL A 140 4.71 -5.16 1.90
C VAL A 140 3.53 -4.95 0.96
N GLN A 141 2.39 -5.50 1.31
CA GLN A 141 1.23 -5.47 0.43
C GLN A 141 -0.07 -5.22 1.21
N ALA A 142 -1.09 -4.73 0.52
CA ALA A 142 -2.44 -4.57 1.04
C ALA A 142 -3.29 -5.81 0.69
N ASP A 143 -4.30 -5.70 -0.11
CA ASP A 143 -5.33 -6.70 -0.36
C ASP A 143 -4.94 -7.81 -1.37
N LEU A 144 -3.65 -8.09 -1.52
CA LEU A 144 -3.19 -9.13 -2.44
C LEU A 144 -3.21 -10.53 -1.82
N TYR A 145 -2.99 -10.63 -0.52
CA TYR A 145 -2.97 -11.89 0.21
C TYR A 145 -3.23 -11.67 1.69
N ASP A 146 -4.08 -12.52 2.27
CA ASP A 146 -4.26 -12.70 3.71
C ASP A 146 -4.47 -14.20 3.99
N ALA A 147 -3.65 -14.76 4.85
CA ALA A 147 -3.75 -16.16 5.25
C ALA A 147 -5.09 -16.50 5.96
N GLY A 148 -5.71 -15.51 6.62
CA GLY A 148 -6.98 -15.64 7.32
C GLY A 148 -8.20 -15.68 6.40
N TRP A 149 -8.08 -15.21 5.18
CA TRP A 149 -9.19 -15.20 4.21
C TRP A 149 -9.38 -16.54 3.48
N GLY A 150 -8.52 -17.51 3.77
CA GLY A 150 -8.55 -18.79 3.11
C GLY A 150 -8.21 -18.69 1.64
N ARG A 151 -9.02 -19.34 0.78
CA ARG A 151 -8.80 -19.30 -0.64
C ARG A 151 -9.12 -17.92 -1.22
N TYR A 152 -8.14 -17.33 -1.83
CA TYR A 152 -8.19 -15.98 -2.38
C TYR A 152 -8.22 -16.05 -3.91
N GLU A 153 -9.21 -15.45 -4.55
CA GLU A 153 -9.36 -15.49 -6.02
C GLU A 153 -8.23 -14.77 -6.77
N TRP A 154 -7.55 -13.83 -6.10
CA TRP A 154 -6.45 -13.05 -6.66
C TRP A 154 -5.07 -13.68 -6.50
N ALA A 155 -4.97 -14.84 -5.87
CA ALA A 155 -3.68 -15.44 -5.57
C ALA A 155 -2.82 -15.71 -6.82
N ASP A 156 -3.47 -16.02 -7.96
CA ASP A 156 -2.75 -16.22 -9.22
C ASP A 156 -2.19 -14.92 -9.75
N VAL A 157 -2.96 -13.82 -9.66
CA VAL A 157 -2.51 -12.48 -10.02
C VAL A 157 -1.35 -12.05 -9.11
N PHE A 158 -1.47 -12.29 -7.81
CA PHE A 158 -0.42 -12.00 -6.84
C PHE A 158 0.88 -12.72 -7.19
N LEU A 159 0.86 -14.04 -7.32
CA LEU A 159 2.04 -14.84 -7.67
C LEU A 159 2.60 -14.48 -9.04
N TRP A 160 1.72 -14.21 -10.01
CA TRP A 160 2.15 -13.77 -11.33
C TRP A 160 2.93 -12.45 -11.26
N ASN A 161 2.46 -11.44 -10.51
CA ASN A 161 3.16 -10.18 -10.34
C ASN A 161 4.54 -10.36 -9.70
N MET A 162 4.64 -11.21 -8.68
CA MET A 162 5.94 -11.50 -8.02
C MET A 162 6.92 -12.14 -9.00
N LYS A 163 6.45 -13.09 -9.81
CA LYS A 163 7.24 -13.76 -10.85
C LYS A 163 7.62 -12.79 -11.97
N TYR A 164 6.67 -12.01 -12.48
CA TYR A 164 6.90 -11.03 -13.55
C TYR A 164 7.98 -10.00 -13.16
N ARG A 165 7.96 -9.52 -11.93
CA ARG A 165 8.98 -8.60 -11.39
C ARG A 165 10.26 -9.31 -10.95
N SER A 166 10.34 -10.64 -11.06
CA SER A 166 11.49 -11.45 -10.63
C SER A 166 11.89 -11.21 -9.17
N LEU A 167 10.91 -11.02 -8.28
CA LEU A 167 11.15 -10.71 -6.89
C LEU A 167 11.61 -11.95 -6.12
N GLN A 168 12.66 -11.80 -5.34
CA GLN A 168 13.10 -12.79 -4.37
C GLN A 168 12.59 -12.39 -3.00
N ILE A 169 11.59 -13.11 -2.49
CA ILE A 169 10.87 -12.76 -1.28
C ILE A 169 11.16 -13.80 -0.19
N ASP A 170 11.49 -13.33 1.02
CA ASP A 170 11.63 -14.16 2.20
C ASP A 170 10.45 -13.98 3.16
N LYS A 171 9.85 -12.78 3.16
CA LYS A 171 8.79 -12.40 4.09
C LYS A 171 7.72 -11.55 3.42
N ASP A 172 6.47 -11.88 3.69
CA ASP A 172 5.29 -11.07 3.37
C ASP A 172 4.82 -10.32 4.61
N VAL A 173 4.61 -9.02 4.48
CA VAL A 173 4.11 -8.11 5.52
C VAL A 173 2.81 -7.49 5.01
N PRO A 174 1.68 -8.16 5.23
CA PRO A 174 0.39 -7.68 4.78
C PRO A 174 -0.13 -6.55 5.67
N VAL A 175 -1.02 -5.72 5.13
CA VAL A 175 -1.80 -4.75 5.92
C VAL A 175 -2.90 -5.46 6.70
N HIS A 176 -3.49 -6.50 6.11
CA HIS A 176 -4.45 -7.40 6.75
C HIS A 176 -3.79 -8.73 7.08
N GLY A 177 -4.04 -9.23 8.30
CA GLY A 177 -3.51 -10.51 8.76
C GLY A 177 -2.14 -10.42 9.40
N GLU A 178 -1.45 -11.55 9.46
CA GLU A 178 -0.17 -11.70 10.14
C GLU A 178 1.01 -11.74 9.17
N ILE A 179 2.18 -11.32 9.65
CA ILE A 179 3.44 -11.43 8.91
C ILE A 179 3.74 -12.91 8.67
N GLN A 180 4.00 -13.27 7.40
CA GLN A 180 4.25 -14.64 6.97
C GLN A 180 5.66 -14.81 6.38
N THR A 181 6.23 -16.00 6.53
CA THR A 181 7.34 -16.40 5.66
C THR A 181 6.82 -16.66 4.26
N TRP A 182 7.63 -16.38 3.25
CA TRP A 182 7.22 -16.62 1.87
C TRP A 182 6.88 -18.09 1.60
N SER A 183 7.57 -19.01 2.26
CA SER A 183 7.26 -20.46 2.18
C SER A 183 5.85 -20.79 2.68
N ASN A 184 5.39 -20.12 3.75
CA ASN A 184 4.03 -20.29 4.25
C ASN A 184 2.99 -19.72 3.28
N VAL A 185 3.26 -18.55 2.70
CA VAL A 185 2.41 -17.97 1.65
C VAL A 185 2.24 -18.94 0.49
N LEU A 186 3.35 -19.47 -0.04
CA LEU A 186 3.31 -20.44 -1.14
C LEU A 186 2.57 -21.73 -0.76
N LYS A 187 2.77 -22.25 0.45
CA LYS A 187 2.06 -23.43 0.93
C LYS A 187 0.54 -23.20 0.97
N THR A 188 0.11 -22.10 1.59
CA THR A 188 -1.32 -21.74 1.66
C THR A 188 -1.95 -21.60 0.27
N MET A 189 -1.18 -21.16 -0.72
CA MET A 189 -1.65 -21.05 -2.09
C MET A 189 -1.66 -22.37 -2.86
N GLN A 190 -0.79 -23.33 -2.50
CA GLN A 190 -0.73 -24.67 -3.10
C GLN A 190 -1.83 -25.61 -2.61
N ASP A 191 -2.31 -25.44 -1.38
CA ASP A 191 -3.39 -26.25 -0.81
C ASP A 191 -4.76 -25.99 -1.44
N ARG A 192 -4.79 -25.53 -2.69
CA ARG A 192 -6.01 -25.24 -3.47
C ARG A 192 -6.64 -26.50 -4.05
N PRO A 193 -7.96 -26.58 -4.13
CA PRO A 193 -8.62 -27.54 -5.00
C PRO A 193 -8.22 -27.30 -6.46
N ASN A 194 -7.86 -28.37 -7.18
CA ASN A 194 -7.35 -28.36 -8.55
C ASN A 194 -8.22 -27.64 -9.60
N SER A 195 -9.48 -27.28 -9.29
CA SER A 195 -10.42 -26.66 -10.22
C SER A 195 -10.12 -25.22 -10.64
N LEU A 196 -9.04 -24.62 -10.14
CA LEU A 196 -8.63 -23.24 -10.46
C LEU A 196 -7.17 -23.11 -10.88
N LEU A 197 -6.47 -24.21 -11.14
CA LEU A 197 -5.13 -24.20 -11.71
C LEU A 197 -5.14 -23.93 -13.24
N GLU A 198 -6.29 -23.94 -13.88
CA GLU A 198 -6.46 -23.41 -15.21
C GLU A 198 -6.48 -21.87 -15.12
N SER A 199 -5.29 -21.31 -15.10
CA SER A 199 -5.09 -19.86 -15.17
C SER A 199 -5.80 -19.31 -16.40
N PRO A 200 -6.72 -18.32 -16.29
CA PRO A 200 -7.27 -17.65 -17.46
C PRO A 200 -6.20 -16.83 -18.21
N PHE A 201 -4.97 -16.85 -17.74
CA PHE A 201 -3.83 -16.14 -18.31
C PHE A 201 -2.92 -17.14 -19.04
N THR A 202 -3.40 -17.70 -20.17
CA THR A 202 -2.52 -18.26 -21.17
C THR A 202 -1.71 -17.12 -21.77
N ASP A 203 -0.40 -17.30 -21.81
CA ASP A 203 0.54 -16.39 -22.47
C ASP A 203 0.09 -16.18 -23.93
N ASN A 204 -0.41 -14.98 -24.25
CA ASN A 204 -0.50 -14.42 -25.59
C ASN A 204 0.32 -13.14 -25.63
#